data_e777e37c992fbce283d8ee4481994ec6
#
_entry.id   e777e37c992fbce283d8ee4481994ec6
#
_cell.length_a   1.000
_cell.length_b   1.000
_cell.length_c   1.000
_cell.angle_alpha   90.00
_cell.angle_beta   90.00
_cell.angle_gamma   90.00
#
_symmetry.space_group_name_H-M   'P 1'
#
loop_
_entity.id
_entity.type
_entity.pdbx_description
1 polymer ?
#
loop_
_entity_poly.entity_id
_entity_poly.type
_entity_poly.pdbx_seq_one_letter_code
_entity_poly.pdbx_strand_id
1 'polypeptide(L)'
;MALGLLLAAYPGAADADGMMLVQAGAFWMGSDTDDPNEAPLHRVYVRDFWIDRHKVTNAEFARFLNARGAKSPEGEDYFDWDDADVRIHGPVRGDPARGPAGPYASDPGFESHPAVEVSWFGARDYCLWLGKRLPTEAEWEKAARGPDKRRYPWGDAAPTPARAIYGRQYNATAPVGATTPSGESPDRVQDLLGNVREWTASEYRPYPYAAGDGREAAGRFARRVVRGASHDDPLETLRVTFRRHYEHRGVARGHHFIGFRCATSEDLGEMAK
;
A
#
# COMPACT_ATOMS: atom_id res chain seq x y z
N MET A 1 -23.99 26.23 -33.64
CA MET A 1 -23.69 24.81 -33.52
C MET A 1 -22.53 24.65 -32.55
N ALA A 2 -22.82 24.31 -31.30
CA ALA A 2 -21.79 24.06 -30.29
C ALA A 2 -21.50 22.57 -30.28
N LEU A 3 -20.27 22.21 -30.67
CA LEU A 3 -19.78 20.84 -30.61
C LEU A 3 -19.41 20.52 -29.14
N GLY A 4 -20.30 19.84 -28.44
CA GLY A 4 -20.02 19.32 -27.11
C GLY A 4 -19.02 18.15 -27.22
N LEU A 5 -17.79 18.36 -26.76
CA LEU A 5 -16.86 17.26 -26.50
C LEU A 5 -17.41 16.45 -25.31
N LEU A 6 -18.00 15.29 -25.60
CA LEU A 6 -18.19 14.23 -24.61
C LEU A 6 -16.79 13.68 -24.27
N LEU A 7 -16.26 14.06 -23.12
CA LEU A 7 -15.17 13.33 -22.49
C LEU A 7 -15.72 11.97 -22.07
N ALA A 8 -15.48 10.96 -22.89
CA ALA A 8 -15.67 9.58 -22.50
C ALA A 8 -14.72 9.29 -21.33
N ALA A 9 -15.28 9.04 -20.14
CA ALA A 9 -14.53 8.45 -19.03
C ALA A 9 -14.11 7.06 -19.49
N TYR A 10 -12.85 6.89 -19.82
CA TYR A 10 -12.27 5.55 -20.03
C TYR A 10 -12.20 4.88 -18.66
N PRO A 11 -12.84 3.71 -18.46
CA PRO A 11 -12.62 2.92 -17.27
C PRO A 11 -11.15 2.54 -17.21
N GLY A 12 -10.51 2.67 -16.06
CA GLY A 12 -9.10 2.40 -15.85
C GLY A 12 -8.67 1.10 -16.55
N ALA A 13 -7.76 1.21 -17.51
CA ALA A 13 -7.21 0.04 -18.18
C ALA A 13 -6.32 -0.70 -17.18
N ALA A 14 -6.61 -1.98 -16.94
CA ALA A 14 -5.68 -2.88 -16.28
C ALA A 14 -4.65 -3.33 -17.31
N ASP A 15 -3.39 -3.35 -16.91
CA ASP A 15 -2.34 -3.96 -17.73
C ASP A 15 -2.25 -5.48 -17.53
N ALA A 16 -1.35 -6.13 -18.28
CA ALA A 16 -1.11 -7.57 -18.18
C ALA A 16 -0.56 -8.01 -16.81
N ASP A 17 -0.01 -7.08 -16.00
CA ASP A 17 0.59 -7.34 -14.69
C ASP A 17 -0.37 -7.04 -13.51
N GLY A 18 -1.64 -6.70 -13.81
CA GLY A 18 -2.64 -6.42 -12.77
C GLY A 18 -2.50 -5.05 -12.10
N MET A 19 -1.82 -4.10 -12.75
CA MET A 19 -1.73 -2.71 -12.30
C MET A 19 -2.86 -1.85 -12.89
N MET A 20 -3.17 -0.76 -12.21
CA MET A 20 -4.20 0.21 -12.61
C MET A 20 -3.55 1.54 -12.93
N LEU A 21 -3.88 2.13 -14.09
CA LEU A 21 -3.43 3.46 -14.47
C LEU A 21 -4.22 4.53 -13.72
N VAL A 22 -3.53 5.36 -12.96
CA VAL A 22 -4.05 6.60 -12.36
C VAL A 22 -3.58 7.78 -13.21
N GLN A 23 -4.51 8.42 -13.90
CA GLN A 23 -4.18 9.51 -14.84
C GLN A 23 -3.61 10.73 -14.13
N ALA A 24 -2.71 11.44 -14.83
CA ALA A 24 -2.16 12.73 -14.38
C ALA A 24 -3.27 13.74 -14.05
N GLY A 25 -3.00 14.59 -13.08
CA GLY A 25 -3.93 15.68 -12.74
C GLY A 25 -3.81 16.12 -11.29
N ALA A 26 -4.41 17.27 -11.02
CA ALA A 26 -4.50 17.79 -9.67
C ALA A 26 -5.69 17.19 -8.93
N PHE A 27 -5.47 16.84 -7.66
CA PHE A 27 -6.51 16.35 -6.76
C PHE A 27 -6.48 17.11 -5.42
N TRP A 28 -7.48 16.91 -4.60
CA TRP A 28 -7.53 17.43 -3.25
C TRP A 28 -6.92 16.44 -2.28
N MET A 29 -5.86 16.84 -1.58
CA MET A 29 -5.15 16.03 -0.58
C MET A 29 -5.40 16.58 0.82
N GLY A 30 -5.55 15.68 1.81
CA GLY A 30 -5.78 16.06 3.20
C GLY A 30 -7.23 16.41 3.53
N SER A 31 -7.43 16.97 4.73
CA SER A 31 -8.75 17.32 5.28
C SER A 31 -8.62 18.45 6.28
N ASP A 32 -9.61 19.37 6.31
CA ASP A 32 -9.71 20.41 7.33
C ASP A 32 -10.67 20.03 8.48
N THR A 33 -11.30 18.85 8.39
CA THR A 33 -12.37 18.42 9.32
C THR A 33 -12.04 17.16 10.10
N ASP A 34 -10.91 16.54 9.83
CA ASP A 34 -10.47 15.30 10.47
C ASP A 34 -9.28 15.57 11.43
N ASP A 35 -8.33 14.66 11.55
CA ASP A 35 -7.19 14.81 12.47
C ASP A 35 -6.26 15.98 12.07
N PRO A 36 -5.69 16.73 13.01
CA PRO A 36 -4.82 17.87 12.70
C PRO A 36 -3.63 17.56 11.79
N ASN A 37 -3.16 16.31 11.77
CA ASN A 37 -2.05 15.91 10.89
C ASN A 37 -2.49 15.69 9.43
N GLU A 38 -3.78 15.70 9.16
CA GLU A 38 -4.36 15.61 7.82
C GLU A 38 -4.60 16.99 7.21
N ALA A 39 -4.55 18.06 8.02
CA ALA A 39 -4.75 19.44 7.60
C ALA A 39 -3.45 20.12 7.12
N PRO A 40 -3.56 21.12 6.23
CA PRO A 40 -4.77 21.60 5.60
C PRO A 40 -5.19 20.76 4.38
N LEU A 41 -6.47 20.87 3.98
CA LEU A 41 -6.93 20.44 2.66
C LEU A 41 -6.27 21.29 1.59
N HIS A 42 -5.55 20.69 0.63
CA HIS A 42 -4.78 21.42 -0.37
C HIS A 42 -4.76 20.70 -1.71
N ARG A 43 -4.36 21.43 -2.76
CA ARG A 43 -4.26 20.88 -4.12
C ARG A 43 -2.85 20.33 -4.36
N VAL A 44 -2.78 19.10 -4.85
CA VAL A 44 -1.53 18.45 -5.27
C VAL A 44 -1.68 17.98 -6.71
N TYR A 45 -0.66 18.21 -7.54
CA TYR A 45 -0.58 17.64 -8.88
C TYR A 45 0.30 16.41 -8.84
N VAL A 46 -0.20 15.29 -9.35
CA VAL A 46 0.51 14.03 -9.51
C VAL A 46 0.50 13.67 -11.00
N ARG A 47 1.64 13.25 -11.54
CA ARG A 47 1.73 12.72 -12.91
C ARG A 47 0.96 11.40 -13.00
N ASP A 48 0.76 10.90 -14.21
CA ASP A 48 0.30 9.54 -14.42
C ASP A 48 1.27 8.52 -13.83
N PHE A 49 0.71 7.46 -13.30
CA PHE A 49 1.45 6.34 -12.73
C PHE A 49 0.58 5.09 -12.71
N TRP A 50 1.23 3.96 -12.71
CA TRP A 50 0.58 2.68 -12.48
C TRP A 50 0.73 2.28 -11.01
N ILE A 51 -0.30 1.65 -10.45
CA ILE A 51 -0.30 1.15 -9.07
C ILE A 51 -0.90 -0.26 -9.06
N ASP A 52 -0.33 -1.17 -8.27
CA ASP A 52 -0.87 -2.52 -8.12
C ASP A 52 -2.34 -2.45 -7.69
N ARG A 53 -3.19 -3.22 -8.36
CA ARG A 53 -4.61 -3.31 -8.04
C ARG A 53 -4.84 -3.82 -6.63
N HIS A 54 -4.02 -4.75 -6.18
CA HIS A 54 -4.07 -5.38 -4.86
C HIS A 54 -2.83 -5.07 -4.04
N LYS A 55 -2.90 -5.31 -2.75
CA LYS A 55 -1.73 -5.42 -1.88
C LYS A 55 -0.93 -6.66 -2.25
N VAL A 56 0.38 -6.63 -1.97
CA VAL A 56 1.27 -7.80 -2.14
C VAL A 56 0.84 -8.89 -1.17
N THR A 57 0.73 -10.10 -1.67
CA THR A 57 0.30 -11.28 -0.91
C THR A 57 1.46 -12.01 -0.23
N ASN A 58 1.15 -12.86 0.76
CA ASN A 58 2.13 -13.73 1.41
C ASN A 58 2.85 -14.63 0.39
N ALA A 59 2.13 -15.22 -0.57
CA ALA A 59 2.74 -16.05 -1.60
C ALA A 59 3.72 -15.28 -2.49
N GLU A 60 3.39 -14.04 -2.84
CA GLU A 60 4.26 -13.18 -3.66
C GLU A 60 5.50 -12.75 -2.89
N PHE A 61 5.35 -12.35 -1.62
CA PHE A 61 6.48 -11.95 -0.79
C PHE A 61 7.40 -13.15 -0.47
N ALA A 62 6.86 -14.35 -0.25
CA ALA A 62 7.64 -15.57 -0.09
C ALA A 62 8.53 -15.87 -1.32
N ARG A 63 8.03 -15.63 -2.54
CA ARG A 63 8.84 -15.75 -3.77
C ARG A 63 10.03 -14.79 -3.77
N PHE A 64 9.83 -13.55 -3.33
CA PHE A 64 10.91 -12.57 -3.18
C PHE A 64 11.96 -13.05 -2.17
N LEU A 65 11.54 -13.51 -0.99
CA LEU A 65 12.43 -14.03 0.03
C LEU A 65 13.25 -15.24 -0.48
N ASN A 66 12.65 -16.11 -1.28
CA ASN A 66 13.35 -17.22 -1.92
C ASN A 66 14.41 -16.76 -2.94
N ALA A 67 14.16 -15.66 -3.63
CA ALA A 67 15.08 -15.11 -4.63
C ALA A 67 16.19 -14.25 -4.02
N ARG A 68 15.93 -13.55 -2.91
CA ARG A 68 16.81 -12.50 -2.37
C ARG A 68 17.30 -12.77 -0.94
N GLY A 69 16.72 -13.73 -0.24
CA GLY A 69 16.95 -13.95 1.19
C GLY A 69 16.07 -13.03 2.05
N ALA A 70 16.28 -13.09 3.36
CA ALA A 70 15.48 -12.37 4.36
C ALA A 70 16.07 -11.03 4.79
N LYS A 71 17.22 -10.64 4.23
CA LYS A 71 17.94 -9.40 4.59
C LYS A 71 18.41 -8.63 3.36
N SER A 72 18.41 -7.30 3.51
CA SER A 72 19.03 -6.42 2.53
C SER A 72 20.57 -6.61 2.49
N PRO A 73 21.26 -6.15 1.43
CA PRO A 73 22.72 -6.13 1.38
C PRO A 73 23.34 -5.33 2.55
N GLU A 74 22.62 -4.34 3.07
CA GLU A 74 23.02 -3.48 4.19
C GLU A 74 22.66 -4.07 5.55
N GLY A 75 22.01 -5.25 5.58
CA GLY A 75 21.74 -6.04 6.78
C GLY A 75 20.41 -5.78 7.46
N GLU A 76 19.49 -4.98 6.85
CA GLU A 76 18.13 -4.86 7.38
C GLU A 76 17.32 -6.13 7.16
N ASP A 77 16.52 -6.50 8.15
CA ASP A 77 15.56 -7.55 8.01
C ASP A 77 14.41 -7.11 7.09
N TYR A 78 14.02 -7.95 6.15
CA TYR A 78 12.91 -7.70 5.25
C TYR A 78 11.55 -7.92 5.90
N PHE A 79 11.49 -8.74 6.94
CA PHE A 79 10.27 -9.00 7.71
C PHE A 79 10.63 -9.44 9.13
N ASP A 80 9.68 -9.35 10.03
CA ASP A 80 9.82 -9.73 11.46
C ASP A 80 9.53 -11.23 11.60
N TRP A 81 10.50 -12.04 11.23
CA TRP A 81 10.38 -13.50 11.11
C TRP A 81 10.17 -14.23 12.45
N ASP A 82 10.44 -13.58 13.58
CA ASP A 82 10.29 -14.14 14.93
C ASP A 82 9.01 -13.64 15.64
N ASP A 83 8.19 -12.83 14.97
CA ASP A 83 6.90 -12.44 15.48
C ASP A 83 5.88 -13.60 15.38
N ALA A 84 4.98 -13.69 16.37
CA ALA A 84 3.96 -14.73 16.43
C ALA A 84 2.90 -14.62 15.32
N ASP A 85 2.78 -13.44 14.71
CA ASP A 85 1.78 -13.12 13.69
C ASP A 85 2.28 -13.31 12.27
N VAL A 86 3.57 -13.64 12.10
CA VAL A 86 4.13 -13.89 10.79
C VAL A 86 3.42 -15.08 10.11
N ARG A 87 3.12 -14.92 8.83
CA ARG A 87 2.45 -15.93 7.98
C ARG A 87 3.35 -16.52 6.91
N ILE A 88 4.64 -16.22 6.96
CA ILE A 88 5.64 -16.73 6.03
C ILE A 88 6.76 -17.34 6.84
N HIS A 89 6.99 -18.64 6.61
CA HIS A 89 8.01 -19.38 7.30
C HIS A 89 9.04 -19.93 6.32
N GLY A 90 10.29 -20.07 6.76
CA GLY A 90 11.39 -20.53 5.93
C GLY A 90 12.68 -20.71 6.72
N PRO A 91 13.81 -20.99 6.04
CA PRO A 91 15.07 -21.25 6.68
C PRO A 91 15.60 -19.99 7.35
N VAL A 92 15.53 -19.94 8.66
CA VAL A 92 16.18 -18.89 9.46
C VAL A 92 17.65 -19.25 9.63
N ARG A 93 18.56 -18.44 9.09
CA ARG A 93 20.00 -18.64 9.28
C ARG A 93 20.35 -18.60 10.76
N GLY A 94 20.76 -19.74 11.31
CA GLY A 94 21.31 -19.87 12.65
C GLY A 94 20.39 -20.48 13.71
N ASP A 95 19.12 -20.75 13.41
CA ASP A 95 18.24 -21.44 14.34
C ASP A 95 17.52 -22.64 13.68
N PRO A 96 18.07 -23.84 13.79
CA PRO A 96 17.44 -25.06 13.27
C PRO A 96 16.12 -25.43 13.97
N ALA A 97 15.78 -24.78 15.08
CA ALA A 97 14.53 -25.01 15.80
C ALA A 97 13.34 -24.20 15.28
N ARG A 98 13.57 -23.19 14.43
CA ARG A 98 12.56 -22.21 14.00
C ARG A 98 12.18 -22.24 12.53
N GLY A 99 12.47 -23.30 11.80
CA GLY A 99 11.97 -23.42 10.44
C GLY A 99 12.36 -24.74 9.79
N PRO A 100 11.48 -25.30 8.94
CA PRO A 100 11.87 -26.42 8.11
C PRO A 100 13.02 -26.00 7.19
N ALA A 101 13.95 -26.90 6.95
CA ALA A 101 15.00 -26.75 5.93
C ALA A 101 14.31 -26.78 4.54
N GLY A 102 13.69 -25.67 4.14
CA GLY A 102 12.90 -25.56 2.91
C GLY A 102 12.79 -24.11 2.44
N PRO A 103 12.22 -23.87 1.26
CA PRO A 103 11.99 -22.51 0.78
C PRO A 103 11.00 -21.77 1.70
N TYR A 104 11.06 -20.43 1.68
CA TYR A 104 10.02 -19.60 2.28
C TYR A 104 8.67 -19.92 1.66
N ALA A 105 7.67 -20.13 2.49
CA ALA A 105 6.29 -20.41 2.09
C ALA A 105 5.32 -19.74 3.06
N SER A 106 4.13 -19.40 2.57
CA SER A 106 3.06 -18.90 3.44
C SER A 106 2.40 -20.08 4.19
N ASP A 107 1.76 -19.76 5.31
CA ASP A 107 0.86 -20.70 5.98
C ASP A 107 -0.25 -21.14 5.02
N PRO A 108 -0.67 -22.43 5.09
CA PRO A 108 -1.79 -22.93 4.29
C PRO A 108 -3.06 -22.12 4.54
N GLY A 109 -3.69 -21.64 3.44
CA GLY A 109 -4.89 -20.82 3.48
C GLY A 109 -4.63 -19.31 3.59
N PHE A 110 -3.37 -18.88 3.76
CA PHE A 110 -2.99 -17.47 3.83
C PHE A 110 -2.21 -16.99 2.58
N GLU A 111 -2.11 -17.80 1.55
CA GLU A 111 -1.33 -17.51 0.33
C GLU A 111 -1.79 -16.21 -0.35
N SER A 112 -3.10 -15.98 -0.40
CA SER A 112 -3.74 -14.81 -1.01
C SER A 112 -4.02 -13.67 -0.01
N HIS A 113 -3.68 -13.82 1.26
CA HIS A 113 -3.78 -12.73 2.23
C HIS A 113 -2.62 -11.75 2.06
N PRO A 114 -2.80 -10.46 2.43
CA PRO A 114 -1.73 -9.49 2.34
C PRO A 114 -0.53 -9.91 3.19
N ALA A 115 0.66 -9.69 2.66
CA ALA A 115 1.89 -9.88 3.41
C ALA A 115 1.96 -8.85 4.55
N VAL A 116 2.06 -9.35 5.77
CA VAL A 116 2.22 -8.60 7.00
C VAL A 116 3.56 -8.91 7.65
N GLU A 117 3.89 -8.24 8.74
CA GLU A 117 5.20 -8.32 9.40
C GLU A 117 6.36 -7.93 8.46
N VAL A 118 6.06 -7.19 7.37
CA VAL A 118 7.04 -6.72 6.41
C VAL A 118 7.59 -5.37 6.85
N SER A 119 8.91 -5.25 6.95
CA SER A 119 9.57 -3.97 7.20
C SER A 119 9.42 -3.04 5.99
N TRP A 120 9.58 -1.73 6.20
CA TRP A 120 9.62 -0.79 5.08
C TRP A 120 10.72 -1.14 4.06
N PHE A 121 11.85 -1.64 4.53
CA PHE A 121 12.96 -2.08 3.67
C PHE A 121 12.55 -3.28 2.83
N GLY A 122 11.86 -4.26 3.42
CA GLY A 122 11.31 -5.41 2.70
C GLY A 122 10.30 -5.00 1.64
N ALA A 123 9.41 -4.09 1.98
CA ALA A 123 8.42 -3.55 1.05
C ALA A 123 9.07 -2.78 -0.12
N ARG A 124 10.06 -1.91 0.18
CA ARG A 124 10.82 -1.18 -0.83
C ARG A 124 11.57 -2.11 -1.77
N ASP A 125 12.33 -3.04 -1.21
CA ASP A 125 13.23 -3.90 -2.00
C ASP A 125 12.46 -4.97 -2.79
N TYR A 126 11.29 -5.40 -2.29
CA TYR A 126 10.35 -6.19 -3.08
C TYR A 126 9.90 -5.46 -4.35
N CYS A 127 9.44 -4.20 -4.20
CA CYS A 127 9.01 -3.42 -5.36
C CYS A 127 10.19 -3.18 -6.33
N LEU A 128 11.38 -2.85 -5.83
CA LEU A 128 12.58 -2.70 -6.66
C LEU A 128 12.99 -3.98 -7.38
N TRP A 129 12.80 -5.14 -6.74
CA TRP A 129 13.07 -6.45 -7.37
C TRP A 129 12.19 -6.69 -8.60
N LEU A 130 10.98 -6.13 -8.61
CA LEU A 130 10.06 -6.18 -9.75
C LEU A 130 10.26 -5.02 -10.76
N GLY A 131 11.29 -4.17 -10.61
CA GLY A 131 11.43 -2.95 -11.41
C GLY A 131 10.40 -1.86 -11.07
N LYS A 132 9.72 -1.98 -9.95
CA LYS A 132 8.71 -1.05 -9.42
C LYS A 132 9.27 -0.27 -8.22
N ARG A 133 8.44 0.52 -7.58
CA ARG A 133 8.74 1.25 -6.35
C ARG A 133 7.53 1.29 -5.41
N LEU A 134 7.71 1.68 -4.16
CA LEU A 134 6.57 2.04 -3.32
C LEU A 134 5.86 3.28 -3.90
N PRO A 135 4.54 3.39 -3.77
CA PRO A 135 3.83 4.63 -4.09
C PRO A 135 4.26 5.74 -3.12
N THR A 136 4.29 6.98 -3.60
CA THR A 136 4.36 8.14 -2.72
C THR A 136 3.04 8.29 -1.95
N GLU A 137 3.07 9.06 -0.84
CA GLU A 137 1.86 9.36 -0.09
C GLU A 137 0.78 10.03 -0.94
N ALA A 138 1.21 10.95 -1.83
CA ALA A 138 0.30 11.65 -2.72
C ALA A 138 -0.30 10.74 -3.82
N GLU A 139 0.48 9.82 -4.36
CA GLU A 139 0.00 8.83 -5.32
C GLU A 139 -1.02 7.89 -4.67
N TRP A 140 -0.71 7.41 -3.46
CA TRP A 140 -1.63 6.53 -2.73
C TRP A 140 -2.97 7.23 -2.46
N GLU A 141 -2.96 8.48 -1.94
CA GLU A 141 -4.21 9.20 -1.66
C GLU A 141 -4.97 9.52 -2.94
N LYS A 142 -4.28 9.88 -4.04
CA LYS A 142 -4.92 10.11 -5.33
C LYS A 142 -5.58 8.85 -5.88
N ALA A 143 -4.91 7.71 -5.82
CA ALA A 143 -5.47 6.41 -6.23
C ALA A 143 -6.71 6.02 -5.41
N ALA A 144 -6.71 6.36 -4.11
CA ALA A 144 -7.82 6.09 -3.21
C ALA A 144 -9.00 7.06 -3.42
N ARG A 145 -8.71 8.34 -3.61
CA ARG A 145 -9.71 9.41 -3.58
C ARG A 145 -10.22 9.81 -4.95
N GLY A 146 -9.38 9.68 -5.99
CA GLY A 146 -9.69 10.24 -7.29
C GLY A 146 -9.62 11.78 -7.31
N PRO A 147 -10.28 12.45 -8.27
CA PRO A 147 -10.17 13.89 -8.45
C PRO A 147 -11.05 14.73 -7.49
N ASP A 148 -12.04 14.12 -6.87
CA ASP A 148 -13.00 14.79 -5.98
C ASP A 148 -12.55 14.76 -4.51
N LYS A 149 -13.44 15.11 -3.57
CA LYS A 149 -13.16 15.18 -2.13
C LYS A 149 -13.82 14.04 -1.36
N ARG A 150 -14.10 12.91 -2.02
CA ARG A 150 -14.77 11.77 -1.39
C ARG A 150 -14.03 11.30 -0.13
N ARG A 151 -14.82 10.83 0.84
CA ARG A 151 -14.30 10.34 2.11
C ARG A 151 -13.73 8.93 2.01
N TYR A 152 -14.32 8.09 1.15
CA TYR A 152 -13.94 6.69 0.94
C TYR A 152 -13.65 6.41 -0.54
N PRO A 153 -12.90 5.35 -0.88
CA PRO A 153 -12.64 5.00 -2.28
C PRO A 153 -13.91 4.84 -3.11
N TRP A 154 -14.96 4.29 -2.54
CA TRP A 154 -16.27 4.06 -3.16
C TRP A 154 -17.22 5.28 -3.11
N GLY A 155 -16.79 6.44 -2.61
CA GLY A 155 -17.62 7.65 -2.45
C GLY A 155 -17.89 7.99 -0.99
N ASP A 156 -19.05 8.61 -0.70
CA ASP A 156 -19.37 9.10 0.65
C ASP A 156 -20.33 8.18 1.43
N ALA A 157 -20.74 7.06 0.83
CA ALA A 157 -21.59 6.10 1.51
C ALA A 157 -20.86 5.41 2.65
N ALA A 158 -21.51 5.25 3.81
CA ALA A 158 -20.91 4.66 5.00
C ALA A 158 -20.23 3.31 4.74
N PRO A 159 -19.08 3.02 5.41
CA PRO A 159 -18.43 1.72 5.34
C PRO A 159 -19.35 0.59 5.78
N THR A 160 -19.20 -0.55 5.12
CA THR A 160 -19.87 -1.81 5.45
C THR A 160 -18.85 -2.95 5.29
N PRO A 161 -19.09 -4.13 5.89
CA PRO A 161 -18.22 -5.30 5.69
C PRO A 161 -18.06 -5.74 4.21
N ALA A 162 -18.99 -5.35 3.33
CA ALA A 162 -18.87 -5.60 1.89
C ALA A 162 -17.94 -4.61 1.18
N ARG A 163 -17.56 -3.51 1.82
CA ARG A 163 -16.73 -2.44 1.25
C ARG A 163 -15.33 -2.36 1.83
N ALA A 164 -15.16 -2.76 3.09
CA ALA A 164 -13.87 -2.72 3.77
C ALA A 164 -13.79 -3.80 4.86
N ILE A 165 -12.58 -4.23 5.16
CA ILE A 165 -12.26 -5.18 6.24
C ILE A 165 -11.75 -4.36 7.43
N TYR A 166 -12.56 -4.21 8.49
CA TYR A 166 -12.25 -3.39 9.66
C TYR A 166 -12.98 -3.88 10.90
N GLY A 167 -12.59 -3.39 12.08
CA GLY A 167 -13.23 -3.69 13.36
C GLY A 167 -13.25 -5.18 13.70
N ARG A 168 -12.30 -5.94 13.19
CA ARG A 168 -12.15 -7.37 13.43
C ARG A 168 -11.22 -7.62 14.61
N GLN A 169 -11.16 -8.88 15.01
CA GLN A 169 -10.19 -9.32 16.01
C GLN A 169 -8.75 -9.18 15.46
N TYR A 170 -7.83 -9.16 16.38
CA TYR A 170 -6.41 -9.18 16.12
C TYR A 170 -6.02 -10.25 15.07
N ASN A 171 -5.17 -9.88 14.14
CA ASN A 171 -4.64 -10.73 13.08
C ASN A 171 -5.70 -11.42 12.17
N ALA A 172 -6.87 -10.77 11.98
CA ALA A 172 -7.98 -11.29 11.17
C ALA A 172 -8.03 -10.68 9.76
N THR A 173 -6.91 -10.74 9.02
CA THR A 173 -6.85 -10.34 7.61
C THR A 173 -7.82 -11.15 6.73
N ALA A 174 -8.07 -10.69 5.52
CA ALA A 174 -8.83 -11.40 4.50
C ALA A 174 -8.00 -11.51 3.21
N PRO A 175 -8.31 -12.45 2.30
CA PRO A 175 -7.71 -12.48 0.97
C PRO A 175 -7.81 -11.11 0.28
N VAL A 176 -6.78 -10.72 -0.48
CA VAL A 176 -6.81 -9.46 -1.24
C VAL A 176 -7.98 -9.48 -2.22
N GLY A 177 -8.64 -8.33 -2.39
CA GLY A 177 -9.83 -8.22 -3.25
C GLY A 177 -11.12 -8.77 -2.66
N ALA A 178 -11.16 -9.16 -1.39
CA ALA A 178 -12.36 -9.72 -0.75
C ALA A 178 -13.58 -8.77 -0.75
N THR A 179 -13.36 -7.46 -0.93
CA THR A 179 -14.42 -6.43 -0.95
C THR A 179 -14.78 -5.93 -2.35
N THR A 180 -14.29 -6.58 -3.38
CA THR A 180 -14.55 -6.26 -4.79
C THR A 180 -15.99 -6.61 -5.20
N PRO A 181 -16.65 -5.76 -6.04
CA PRO A 181 -16.24 -4.43 -6.51
C PRO A 181 -16.66 -3.29 -5.55
N SER A 182 -17.32 -3.58 -4.45
CA SER A 182 -17.99 -2.58 -3.60
C SER A 182 -17.02 -1.61 -2.88
N GLY A 183 -15.77 -2.02 -2.66
CA GLY A 183 -14.72 -1.25 -1.99
C GLY A 183 -13.71 -0.61 -2.94
N GLU A 184 -13.92 -0.67 -4.25
CA GLU A 184 -12.98 -0.15 -5.26
C GLU A 184 -12.96 1.39 -5.31
N SER A 185 -11.81 1.94 -5.66
CA SER A 185 -11.66 3.35 -6.01
C SER A 185 -12.15 3.63 -7.45
N PRO A 186 -12.23 4.93 -7.87
CA PRO A 186 -12.59 5.28 -9.25
C PRO A 186 -11.70 4.63 -10.30
N ASP A 187 -10.41 4.47 -9.99
CA ASP A 187 -9.42 3.84 -10.85
C ASP A 187 -9.37 2.31 -10.66
N ARG A 188 -10.37 1.72 -9.96
CA ARG A 188 -10.53 0.27 -9.71
C ARG A 188 -9.41 -0.35 -8.88
N VAL A 189 -8.70 0.45 -8.10
CA VAL A 189 -7.74 -0.04 -7.10
C VAL A 189 -8.52 -0.57 -5.90
N GLN A 190 -8.14 -1.73 -5.39
CA GLN A 190 -8.88 -2.48 -4.38
C GLN A 190 -8.22 -2.43 -3.00
N ASP A 191 -9.03 -2.66 -1.96
CA ASP A 191 -8.57 -2.77 -0.56
C ASP A 191 -7.78 -1.56 -0.04
N LEU A 192 -7.98 -0.36 -0.59
CA LEU A 192 -7.28 0.85 -0.13
C LEU A 192 -7.66 1.25 1.30
N LEU A 193 -8.84 0.88 1.77
CA LEU A 193 -9.22 1.03 3.18
C LEU A 193 -9.54 -0.33 3.80
N GLY A 194 -8.93 -0.59 4.94
CA GLY A 194 -9.09 -1.83 5.68
C GLY A 194 -8.13 -2.93 5.24
N ASN A 195 -8.33 -4.11 5.77
CA ASN A 195 -7.47 -5.27 5.68
C ASN A 195 -6.10 -5.04 6.35
N VAL A 196 -5.16 -4.38 5.69
CA VAL A 196 -3.92 -3.89 6.30
C VAL A 196 -3.61 -2.47 5.81
N ARG A 197 -2.97 -1.67 6.61
CA ARG A 197 -2.38 -0.38 6.22
C ARG A 197 -1.24 -0.61 5.24
N GLU A 198 -0.76 0.44 4.59
CA GLU A 198 0.24 0.31 3.54
C GLU A 198 1.41 1.26 3.73
N TRP A 199 2.63 0.71 3.62
CA TRP A 199 3.84 1.49 3.52
C TRP A 199 3.84 2.35 2.26
N THR A 200 4.31 3.60 2.40
CA THR A 200 4.60 4.48 1.26
C THR A 200 6.08 4.84 1.21
N ALA A 201 6.53 5.39 0.08
CA ALA A 201 7.90 5.88 -0.06
C ALA A 201 8.17 7.13 0.78
N SER A 202 7.14 7.92 1.08
CA SER A 202 7.27 9.27 1.61
C SER A 202 7.72 9.31 3.07
N GLU A 203 8.61 10.25 3.39
CA GLU A 203 8.86 10.66 4.77
C GLU A 203 7.64 11.41 5.31
N TYR A 204 7.29 11.14 6.57
CA TYR A 204 6.25 11.88 7.25
C TYR A 204 6.69 13.32 7.52
N ARG A 205 5.99 14.25 6.87
CA ARG A 205 6.15 15.69 7.06
C ARG A 205 4.79 16.35 7.25
N PRO A 206 4.70 17.50 7.92
CA PRO A 206 3.46 18.29 7.96
C PRO A 206 2.96 18.61 6.56
N TYR A 207 1.64 18.78 6.44
CA TYR A 207 1.02 19.34 5.25
C TYR A 207 1.15 20.89 5.24
N PRO A 208 1.04 21.56 4.06
CA PRO A 208 0.69 20.96 2.77
C PRO A 208 1.79 20.09 2.18
N TYR A 209 1.40 19.07 1.42
CA TYR A 209 2.32 18.26 0.63
C TYR A 209 2.93 19.12 -0.50
N ALA A 210 4.24 19.15 -0.57
CA ALA A 210 4.95 19.86 -1.62
C ALA A 210 5.85 18.90 -2.40
N ALA A 211 5.56 18.70 -3.68
CA ALA A 211 6.40 17.91 -4.54
C ALA A 211 7.81 18.52 -4.61
N GLY A 212 8.84 17.69 -4.42
CA GLY A 212 10.24 18.15 -4.44
C GLY A 212 10.78 18.75 -3.14
N ASP A 213 10.03 18.71 -2.02
CA ASP A 213 10.52 19.13 -0.71
C ASP A 213 11.51 18.13 -0.07
N GLY A 214 11.82 17.07 -0.78
CA GLY A 214 12.75 16.03 -0.35
C GLY A 214 12.13 14.89 0.45
N ARG A 215 10.81 14.90 0.69
CA ARG A 215 10.15 13.79 1.43
C ARG A 215 10.24 12.45 0.72
N GLU A 216 10.38 12.44 -0.60
CA GLU A 216 10.53 11.22 -1.41
C GLU A 216 12.00 10.75 -1.48
N ALA A 217 12.96 11.65 -1.21
CA ALA A 217 14.39 11.35 -1.16
C ALA A 217 14.92 11.21 0.28
N ALA A 218 14.03 10.97 1.23
CA ALA A 218 14.34 10.92 2.65
C ALA A 218 15.34 9.83 3.00
N GLY A 219 16.16 10.13 4.00
CA GLY A 219 17.20 9.22 4.48
C GLY A 219 16.66 7.86 4.94
N ARG A 220 17.56 6.89 5.02
CA ARG A 220 17.29 5.47 5.32
C ARG A 220 16.36 5.24 6.52
N PHE A 221 16.52 6.04 7.56
CA PHE A 221 15.78 5.89 8.81
C PHE A 221 14.75 7.01 9.05
N ALA A 222 14.32 7.67 7.98
CA ALA A 222 13.26 8.65 8.08
C ALA A 222 11.94 8.02 8.58
N ARG A 223 11.12 8.83 9.23
CA ARG A 223 9.75 8.43 9.59
C ARG A 223 8.96 8.21 8.30
N ARG A 224 8.44 7.01 8.12
CA ARG A 224 7.70 6.65 6.91
C ARG A 224 6.20 6.75 7.11
N VAL A 225 5.54 7.31 6.13
CA VAL A 225 4.08 7.40 6.12
C VAL A 225 3.47 6.03 5.83
N VAL A 226 2.43 5.73 6.60
CA VAL A 226 1.55 4.58 6.42
C VAL A 226 0.15 5.09 6.15
N ARG A 227 -0.51 4.52 5.15
CA ARG A 227 -1.84 4.95 4.68
C ARG A 227 -2.87 3.84 4.80
N GLY A 228 -4.14 4.23 4.70
CA GLY A 228 -5.27 3.32 4.86
C GLY A 228 -5.53 2.95 6.31
N ALA A 229 -6.45 2.05 6.52
CA ALA A 229 -6.79 1.44 7.80
C ALA A 229 -6.55 -0.07 7.74
N SER A 230 -6.53 -0.75 8.88
CA SER A 230 -6.34 -2.19 9.00
C SER A 230 -7.63 -2.92 9.41
N HIS A 231 -7.55 -4.24 9.44
CA HIS A 231 -8.65 -5.12 9.85
C HIS A 231 -9.10 -4.90 11.30
N ASP A 232 -8.20 -4.49 12.18
CA ASP A 232 -8.45 -4.25 13.61
C ASP A 232 -8.70 -2.78 13.96
N ASP A 233 -8.62 -1.88 12.97
CA ASP A 233 -8.90 -0.47 13.18
C ASP A 233 -10.40 -0.20 13.39
N PRO A 234 -10.74 0.80 14.22
CA PRO A 234 -12.11 1.23 14.40
C PRO A 234 -12.62 2.04 13.20
N LEU A 235 -13.94 2.13 13.08
CA LEU A 235 -14.64 2.80 11.98
C LEU A 235 -14.15 4.23 11.71
N GLU A 236 -13.78 4.96 12.76
CA GLU A 236 -13.39 6.36 12.69
C GLU A 236 -12.13 6.60 11.88
N THR A 237 -11.27 5.59 11.74
CA THR A 237 -10.02 5.68 10.97
C THR A 237 -10.21 5.36 9.49
N LEU A 238 -11.37 4.79 9.11
CA LEU A 238 -11.68 4.44 7.72
C LEU A 238 -11.99 5.72 6.92
N ARG A 239 -10.97 6.37 6.43
CA ARG A 239 -11.06 7.48 5.48
C ARG A 239 -9.79 7.59 4.65
N VAL A 240 -9.91 8.07 3.43
CA VAL A 240 -8.77 8.16 2.50
C VAL A 240 -7.69 9.12 2.97
N THR A 241 -8.03 10.08 3.84
CA THR A 241 -7.12 11.08 4.38
C THR A 241 -6.34 10.59 5.59
N PHE A 242 -6.78 9.51 6.25
CA PHE A 242 -6.13 8.98 7.43
C PHE A 242 -4.67 8.63 7.17
N ARG A 243 -3.79 9.14 8.01
CA ARG A 243 -2.35 8.97 7.89
C ARG A 243 -1.71 8.69 9.24
N ARG A 244 -0.73 7.79 9.24
CA ARG A 244 0.13 7.47 10.38
C ARG A 244 1.58 7.46 9.92
N HIS A 245 2.49 7.34 10.87
CA HIS A 245 3.91 7.17 10.58
C HIS A 245 4.56 6.28 11.62
N TYR A 246 5.65 5.67 11.22
CA TYR A 246 6.52 4.92 12.09
C TYR A 246 7.93 5.48 12.05
N GLU A 247 8.56 5.56 13.23
CA GLU A 247 9.94 6.00 13.40
C GLU A 247 10.91 4.84 13.16
N HIS A 248 12.20 5.15 13.20
CA HIS A 248 13.31 4.25 12.87
C HIS A 248 13.13 2.78 13.31
N ARG A 249 12.73 2.51 14.55
CA ARG A 249 12.53 1.14 15.02
C ARG A 249 11.35 0.45 14.36
N GLY A 250 10.24 1.18 14.17
CA GLY A 250 9.06 0.65 13.50
C GLY A 250 9.23 0.49 11.99
N VAL A 251 10.17 1.24 11.36
CA VAL A 251 10.48 1.11 9.92
C VAL A 251 11.28 -0.16 9.64
N ALA A 252 12.14 -0.55 10.59
CA ALA A 252 13.01 -1.73 10.50
C ALA A 252 12.34 -3.02 10.98
N ARG A 253 11.10 -2.94 11.47
CA ARG A 253 10.30 -4.09 11.91
C ARG A 253 9.01 -4.19 11.12
N GLY A 254 8.44 -5.39 11.12
CA GLY A 254 7.10 -5.65 10.62
C GLY A 254 6.02 -5.28 11.64
N HIS A 255 4.78 -5.35 11.19
CA HIS A 255 3.58 -5.16 12.00
C HIS A 255 2.44 -5.99 11.40
N HIS A 256 1.68 -6.71 12.20
CA HIS A 256 0.58 -7.58 11.76
C HIS A 256 -0.54 -6.85 11.00
N PHE A 257 -0.54 -5.53 11.05
CA PHE A 257 -1.55 -4.66 10.42
C PHE A 257 -0.98 -3.77 9.31
N ILE A 258 0.28 -3.96 8.90
CA ILE A 258 0.90 -3.18 7.82
C ILE A 258 1.42 -4.11 6.74
N GLY A 259 0.95 -3.90 5.52
CA GLY A 259 1.47 -4.46 4.28
C GLY A 259 1.89 -3.37 3.32
N PHE A 260 1.80 -3.63 2.02
CA PHE A 260 2.17 -2.67 0.99
C PHE A 260 1.65 -3.08 -0.39
N ARG A 261 1.76 -2.16 -1.34
CA ARG A 261 1.63 -2.39 -2.78
C ARG A 261 2.70 -1.62 -3.53
N CYS A 262 2.94 -1.96 -4.80
CA CYS A 262 3.91 -1.25 -5.62
C CYS A 262 3.25 -0.28 -6.61
N ALA A 263 4.05 0.64 -7.12
CA ALA A 263 3.72 1.58 -8.18
C ALA A 263 4.88 1.71 -9.16
N THR A 264 4.60 2.21 -10.35
CA THR A 264 5.64 2.62 -11.31
C THR A 264 5.18 3.82 -12.12
N SER A 265 6.12 4.62 -12.61
CA SER A 265 5.86 5.73 -13.54
C SER A 265 6.36 5.40 -14.94
N GLU A 266 6.89 4.20 -15.17
CA GLU A 266 7.35 3.75 -16.46
C GLU A 266 6.17 3.26 -17.31
N ASP A 267 6.27 3.45 -18.63
CA ASP A 267 5.31 2.89 -19.56
C ASP A 267 5.49 1.37 -19.64
N LEU A 268 4.51 0.64 -19.12
CA LEU A 268 4.55 -0.82 -19.06
C LEU A 268 4.64 -1.48 -20.44
N GLY A 269 4.32 -0.75 -21.52
CA GLY A 269 4.52 -1.19 -22.90
C GLY A 269 6.00 -1.30 -23.31
N GLU A 270 6.92 -0.65 -22.59
CA GLU A 270 8.38 -0.77 -22.83
C GLU A 270 9.04 -1.85 -21.94
N MET A 271 8.47 -2.19 -20.78
CA MET A 271 8.99 -3.22 -19.88
C MET A 271 8.75 -4.65 -20.38
N ALA A 272 7.82 -4.85 -21.32
CA ALA A 272 7.46 -6.17 -21.88
C ALA A 272 8.31 -6.58 -23.10
N LYS A 273 9.33 -5.82 -23.47
CA LYS A 273 10.27 -6.10 -24.56
C LYS A 273 11.64 -6.48 -24.02
#